data_d7a187d9c3ae69a362dc6c14b1eab5e6
#
_entry.id   d7a187d9c3ae69a362dc6c14b1eab5e6
#
_cell.length_a   1.000
_cell.length_b   1.000
_cell.length_c   1.000
_cell.angle_alpha   90.00
_cell.angle_beta   90.00
_cell.angle_gamma   90.00
#
_symmetry.space_group_name_H-M   'P 1'
#
loop_
_entity.id
_entity.type
_entity.pdbx_description
1 polymer ?
#
loop_
_entity_poly.entity_id
_entity_poly.type
_entity_poly.pdbx_seq_one_letter_code
_entity_poly.pdbx_strand_id
1 'polypeptide(L)'
;MRLWTVHPRYLDPRGLVAAWREALLAQKVLKGATTGYRHHPQLARFQAQDDPVAVIATFLVGIAEEAQHRGYRFDTTKISPQRFRARLPETNEQLLYEWGHLMAKLRARAPQFHRQFHGIMTPEPHPLFRIVSGKVREWERT
;
A
#
# COMPACT_ATOMS: atom_id res chain seq x y z
N MET A 1 1.13 6.76 8.73
CA MET A 1 0.91 5.48 8.04
C MET A 1 0.22 5.73 6.70
N ARG A 2 0.74 5.15 5.64
CA ARG A 2 0.02 5.10 4.35
C ARG A 2 0.11 3.69 3.78
N LEU A 3 -1.03 3.15 3.39
CA LEU A 3 -1.14 1.83 2.77
C LEU A 3 -1.46 2.06 1.28
N TRP A 4 -0.43 2.07 0.46
CA TRP A 4 -0.50 2.54 -0.92
C TRP A 4 -1.39 1.69 -1.82
N THR A 5 -2.29 2.35 -2.57
CA THR A 5 -2.99 1.73 -3.69
C THR A 5 -2.06 1.54 -4.88
N VAL A 6 -1.05 2.40 -5.03
CA VAL A 6 -0.08 2.32 -6.12
C VAL A 6 0.79 1.08 -6.00
N HIS A 7 1.26 0.59 -7.14
CA HIS A 7 2.15 -0.58 -7.16
C HIS A 7 3.47 -0.27 -6.43
N PRO A 8 4.00 -1.20 -5.61
CA PRO A 8 5.25 -0.98 -4.89
C PRO A 8 6.47 -0.68 -5.77
N ARG A 9 6.42 -1.05 -7.06
CA ARG A 9 7.53 -0.76 -7.98
C ARG A 9 7.89 0.71 -8.08
N TYR A 10 6.94 1.60 -7.77
CA TYR A 10 7.17 3.03 -7.87
C TYR A 10 7.80 3.63 -6.62
N LEU A 11 7.91 2.86 -5.55
CA LEU A 11 8.47 3.33 -4.29
C LEU A 11 9.99 3.32 -4.35
N ASP A 12 10.63 4.41 -3.91
CA ASP A 12 12.08 4.45 -3.74
C ASP A 12 12.52 3.49 -2.61
N PRO A 13 13.82 3.20 -2.45
CA PRO A 13 14.27 2.24 -1.43
C PRO A 13 13.75 2.54 -0.03
N ARG A 14 13.80 3.80 0.40
CA ARG A 14 13.28 4.21 1.71
C ARG A 14 11.76 4.04 1.79
N GLY A 15 11.07 4.40 0.71
CA GLY A 15 9.61 4.26 0.62
C GLY A 15 9.16 2.81 0.69
N LEU A 16 9.90 1.90 0.06
CA LEU A 16 9.57 0.48 0.10
C LEU A 16 9.73 -0.10 1.51
N VAL A 17 10.83 0.23 2.18
CA VAL A 17 11.06 -0.21 3.57
C VAL A 17 9.98 0.36 4.49
N ALA A 18 9.64 1.64 4.34
CA ALA A 18 8.59 2.28 5.14
C ALA A 18 7.23 1.60 4.90
N ALA A 19 6.89 1.31 3.63
CA ALA A 19 5.65 0.62 3.29
C ALA A 19 5.56 -0.74 3.94
N TRP A 20 6.66 -1.50 3.94
CA TRP A 20 6.75 -2.80 4.61
C TRP A 20 6.48 -2.68 6.09
N ARG A 21 7.16 -1.75 6.76
CA ARG A 21 7.03 -1.56 8.21
C ARG A 21 5.63 -1.11 8.60
N GLU A 22 5.05 -0.18 7.82
CA GLU A 22 3.70 0.33 8.07
C GLU A 22 2.65 -0.75 7.84
N ALA A 23 2.81 -1.57 6.81
CA ALA A 23 1.88 -2.68 6.56
C ALA A 23 1.98 -3.77 7.64
N LEU A 24 3.18 -4.03 8.16
CA LEU A 24 3.33 -4.94 9.31
C LEU A 24 2.66 -4.38 10.58
N LEU A 25 2.78 -3.07 10.80
CA LEU A 25 2.06 -2.43 11.91
C LEU A 25 0.54 -2.54 11.70
N ALA A 26 0.07 -2.29 10.49
CA ALA A 26 -1.34 -2.44 10.15
C ALA A 26 -1.82 -3.87 10.42
N GLN A 27 -1.03 -4.88 10.07
CA GLN A 27 -1.37 -6.27 10.37
C GLN A 27 -1.53 -6.50 11.88
N LYS A 28 -0.63 -5.97 12.69
CA LYS A 28 -0.73 -6.04 14.15
C LYS A 28 -2.02 -5.41 14.65
N VAL A 29 -2.34 -4.21 14.18
CA VAL A 29 -3.56 -3.50 14.56
C VAL A 29 -4.80 -4.33 14.20
N LEU A 30 -4.84 -4.85 12.99
CA LEU A 30 -5.99 -5.63 12.49
C LEU A 30 -6.14 -6.97 13.23
N LYS A 31 -5.06 -7.51 13.79
CA LYS A 31 -5.11 -8.68 14.68
C LYS A 31 -5.57 -8.33 16.10
N GLY A 32 -5.74 -7.05 16.42
CA GLY A 32 -6.06 -6.62 17.78
C GLY A 32 -4.88 -6.68 18.75
N ALA A 33 -3.65 -6.72 18.23
CA ALA A 33 -2.43 -6.89 19.04
C ALA A 33 -1.78 -5.57 19.46
N THR A 34 -2.48 -4.44 19.27
CA THR A 34 -1.99 -3.11 19.65
C THR A 34 -3.06 -2.35 20.43
N THR A 35 -2.63 -1.33 21.20
CA THR A 35 -3.54 -0.38 21.84
C THR A 35 -3.68 0.90 21.04
N GLY A 36 -2.72 1.21 20.14
CA GLY A 36 -2.71 2.40 19.30
C GLY A 36 -3.05 2.12 17.85
N TYR A 37 -3.28 3.19 17.09
CA TYR A 37 -3.54 3.19 15.64
C TYR A 37 -4.83 2.48 15.20
N ARG A 38 -5.72 2.08 16.13
CA ARG A 38 -6.93 1.30 15.82
C ARG A 38 -7.91 2.02 14.89
N HIS A 39 -7.89 3.34 14.89
CA HIS A 39 -8.80 4.17 14.11
C HIS A 39 -8.09 4.97 13.03
N HIS A 40 -6.88 4.56 12.65
CA HIS A 40 -6.14 5.27 11.60
C HIS A 40 -6.91 5.19 10.27
N PRO A 41 -7.13 6.32 9.57
CA PRO A 41 -7.95 6.33 8.35
C PRO A 41 -7.50 5.36 7.27
N GLN A 42 -6.19 5.11 7.15
CA GLN A 42 -5.65 4.19 6.15
C GLN A 42 -6.09 2.74 6.37
N LEU A 43 -6.56 2.38 7.57
CA LEU A 43 -7.05 1.04 7.88
C LEU A 43 -8.49 0.82 7.46
N ALA A 44 -9.24 1.88 7.16
CA ALA A 44 -10.69 1.81 6.98
C ALA A 44 -11.12 0.76 5.96
N ARG A 45 -10.49 0.74 4.79
CA ARG A 45 -10.88 -0.21 3.73
C ARG A 45 -10.53 -1.66 4.07
N PHE A 46 -9.52 -1.88 4.91
CA PHE A 46 -9.18 -3.22 5.40
C PHE A 46 -10.15 -3.65 6.50
N GLN A 47 -10.45 -2.76 7.43
CA GLN A 47 -11.39 -3.04 8.52
C GLN A 47 -12.80 -3.34 8.01
N ALA A 48 -13.17 -2.80 6.86
CA ALA A 48 -14.48 -3.03 6.25
C ALA A 48 -14.64 -4.43 5.65
N GLN A 49 -13.56 -5.21 5.56
CA GLN A 49 -13.61 -6.54 4.94
C GLN A 49 -13.96 -7.62 5.99
N ASP A 50 -14.50 -8.75 5.52
CA ASP A 50 -14.86 -9.85 6.40
C ASP A 50 -13.66 -10.45 7.11
N ASP A 51 -12.52 -10.53 6.42
CA ASP A 51 -11.26 -11.03 7.00
C ASP A 51 -10.14 -10.00 6.77
N PRO A 52 -10.06 -8.97 7.62
CA PRO A 52 -9.05 -7.91 7.45
C PRO A 52 -7.61 -8.43 7.46
N VAL A 53 -7.34 -9.45 8.27
CA VAL A 53 -5.98 -10.01 8.37
C VAL A 53 -5.58 -10.69 7.06
N ALA A 54 -6.48 -11.42 6.41
CA ALA A 54 -6.20 -12.02 5.11
C ALA A 54 -5.88 -10.96 4.06
N VAL A 55 -6.60 -9.85 4.08
CA VAL A 55 -6.43 -8.76 3.12
C VAL A 55 -5.09 -8.07 3.32
N ILE A 56 -4.74 -7.70 4.56
CA ILE A 56 -3.45 -7.05 4.81
C ILE A 56 -2.27 -8.00 4.57
N ALA A 57 -2.43 -9.28 4.85
CA ALA A 57 -1.40 -10.28 4.55
C ALA A 57 -1.14 -10.35 3.03
N THR A 58 -2.18 -10.34 2.23
CA THR A 58 -2.06 -10.32 0.76
C THR A 58 -1.40 -9.03 0.28
N PHE A 59 -1.72 -7.91 0.91
CA PHE A 59 -1.05 -6.63 0.64
C PHE A 59 0.45 -6.73 0.94
N LEU A 60 0.82 -7.31 2.07
CA LEU A 60 2.22 -7.52 2.45
C LEU A 60 2.96 -8.40 1.45
N VAL A 61 2.32 -9.43 0.91
CA VAL A 61 2.94 -10.30 -0.11
C VAL A 61 3.36 -9.48 -1.33
N GLY A 62 2.52 -8.56 -1.80
CA GLY A 62 2.86 -7.73 -2.95
C GLY A 62 4.09 -6.85 -2.69
N ILE A 63 4.22 -6.30 -1.48
CA ILE A 63 5.41 -5.52 -1.09
C ILE A 63 6.64 -6.43 -1.05
N ALA A 64 6.52 -7.60 -0.45
CA ALA A 64 7.63 -8.56 -0.33
C ALA A 64 8.09 -9.05 -1.70
N GLU A 65 7.19 -9.24 -2.65
CA GLU A 65 7.55 -9.64 -4.02
C GLU A 65 8.38 -8.56 -4.70
N GLU A 66 8.02 -7.29 -4.54
CA GLU A 66 8.83 -6.19 -5.09
C GLU A 66 10.20 -6.14 -4.44
N ALA A 67 10.27 -6.31 -3.12
CA ALA A 67 11.54 -6.36 -2.40
C ALA A 67 12.43 -7.48 -2.91
N GLN A 68 11.87 -8.67 -3.11
CA GLN A 68 12.59 -9.83 -3.64
C GLN A 68 13.10 -9.55 -5.06
N HIS A 69 12.28 -8.93 -5.88
CA HIS A 69 12.65 -8.54 -7.24
C HIS A 69 13.86 -7.60 -7.26
N ARG A 70 14.00 -6.76 -6.25
CA ARG A 70 15.15 -5.85 -6.09
C ARG A 70 16.36 -6.49 -5.40
N GLY A 71 16.23 -7.74 -4.93
CA GLY A 71 17.30 -8.43 -4.17
C GLY A 71 17.32 -8.09 -2.69
N TYR A 72 16.25 -7.48 -2.15
CA TYR A 72 16.14 -7.21 -0.72
C TYR A 72 15.64 -8.44 0.02
N ARG A 73 16.03 -8.56 1.29
CA ARG A 73 15.66 -9.69 2.15
C ARG A 73 14.70 -9.24 3.25
N PHE A 74 13.42 -9.11 2.91
CA PHE A 74 12.39 -8.89 3.93
C PHE A 74 12.01 -10.22 4.56
N ASP A 75 11.76 -10.20 5.86
CA ASP A 75 11.39 -11.41 6.60
C ASP A 75 9.91 -11.75 6.37
N THR A 76 9.67 -12.58 5.36
CA THR A 76 8.31 -12.97 4.97
C THR A 76 7.61 -13.86 5.99
N THR A 77 8.35 -14.41 6.97
CA THR A 77 7.72 -15.18 8.06
C THR A 77 6.84 -14.30 8.94
N LYS A 78 7.02 -12.98 8.87
CA LYS A 78 6.18 -12.03 9.61
C LYS A 78 4.79 -11.85 8.99
N ILE A 79 4.59 -12.29 7.76
CA ILE A 79 3.28 -12.20 7.09
C ILE A 79 2.37 -13.30 7.65
N SER A 80 1.16 -12.91 8.08
CA SER A 80 0.15 -13.86 8.52
C SER A 80 -0.15 -14.87 7.40
N PRO A 81 -0.45 -16.15 7.73
CA PRO A 81 -0.65 -17.18 6.69
C PRO A 81 -1.95 -17.04 5.90
N GLN A 82 -2.92 -16.27 6.38
CA GLN A 82 -4.18 -16.08 5.67
C GLN A 82 -3.96 -15.33 4.36
N ARG A 83 -4.78 -15.62 3.36
CA ARG A 83 -4.74 -14.92 2.07
C ARG A 83 -6.13 -14.55 1.62
N PHE A 84 -6.23 -13.35 1.01
CA PHE A 84 -7.43 -12.89 0.33
C PHE A 84 -7.33 -13.29 -1.14
N ARG A 85 -8.29 -14.05 -1.65
CA ARG A 85 -8.19 -14.64 -2.98
C ARG A 85 -8.86 -13.85 -4.08
N ALA A 86 -9.55 -12.77 -3.73
CA ALA A 86 -10.13 -11.84 -4.69
C ALA A 86 -9.28 -10.57 -4.76
N ARG A 87 -9.83 -9.52 -5.34
CA ARG A 87 -9.20 -8.18 -5.36
C ARG A 87 -10.17 -7.18 -4.76
N LEU A 88 -9.62 -6.22 -4.03
CA LEU A 88 -10.41 -5.11 -3.50
C LEU A 88 -10.65 -4.08 -4.60
N PRO A 89 -11.89 -3.63 -4.79
CA PRO A 89 -12.12 -2.48 -5.65
C PRO A 89 -11.56 -1.22 -5.00
N GLU A 90 -10.85 -0.42 -5.78
CA GLU A 90 -10.40 0.89 -5.36
C GLU A 90 -10.62 1.87 -6.51
N THR A 91 -10.82 3.15 -6.21
CA THR A 91 -11.20 4.10 -7.25
C THR A 91 -9.99 4.66 -8.00
N ASN A 92 -10.23 5.01 -9.27
CA ASN A 92 -9.22 5.65 -10.08
C ASN A 92 -8.81 7.02 -9.51
N GLU A 93 -9.74 7.76 -8.93
CA GLU A 93 -9.40 9.07 -8.35
C GLU A 93 -8.58 8.92 -7.07
N GLN A 94 -8.83 7.88 -6.27
CA GLN A 94 -8.01 7.57 -5.11
C GLN A 94 -6.58 7.20 -5.55
N LEU A 95 -6.45 6.36 -6.58
CA LEU A 95 -5.14 6.00 -7.12
C LEU A 95 -4.38 7.23 -7.60
N LEU A 96 -5.02 8.11 -8.35
CA LEU A 96 -4.39 9.32 -8.87
C LEU A 96 -4.06 10.34 -7.78
N TYR A 97 -4.88 10.44 -6.74
CA TYR A 97 -4.58 11.26 -5.58
C TYR A 97 -3.29 10.78 -4.90
N GLU A 98 -3.18 9.47 -4.68
CA GLU A 98 -1.98 8.89 -4.07
C GLU A 98 -0.76 9.05 -4.98
N TRP A 99 -0.97 8.92 -6.30
CA TRP A 99 0.10 9.10 -7.27
C TRP A 99 0.71 10.50 -7.19
N GLY A 100 -0.14 11.53 -7.13
CA GLY A 100 0.33 12.90 -6.94
C GLY A 100 1.12 13.08 -5.65
N HIS A 101 0.62 12.48 -4.58
CA HIS A 101 1.29 12.50 -3.28
C HIS A 101 2.67 11.81 -3.35
N LEU A 102 2.73 10.66 -4.02
CA LEU A 102 3.99 9.94 -4.20
C LEU A 102 4.97 10.74 -5.05
N MET A 103 4.51 11.34 -6.16
CA MET A 103 5.38 12.13 -7.02
C MET A 103 6.01 13.30 -6.27
N ALA A 104 5.25 13.97 -5.39
CA ALA A 104 5.78 15.04 -4.54
C ALA A 104 6.87 14.51 -3.60
N LYS A 105 6.66 13.35 -3.00
CA LYS A 105 7.66 12.72 -2.13
C LYS A 105 8.92 12.34 -2.90
N LEU A 106 8.78 11.74 -4.07
CA LEU A 106 9.92 11.31 -4.88
C LEU A 106 10.71 12.51 -5.38
N ARG A 107 10.04 13.60 -5.78
CA ARG A 107 10.71 14.81 -6.22
C ARG A 107 11.64 15.36 -5.15
N ALA A 108 11.21 15.33 -3.90
CA ALA A 108 12.00 15.84 -2.77
C ALA A 108 13.10 14.88 -2.32
N ARG A 109 12.81 13.55 -2.34
CA ARG A 109 13.64 12.54 -1.66
C ARG A 109 14.43 11.66 -2.62
N ALA A 110 13.89 11.37 -3.80
CA ALA A 110 14.47 10.44 -4.76
C ALA A 110 14.29 10.95 -6.18
N PRO A 111 15.03 12.02 -6.58
CA PRO A 111 14.82 12.65 -7.89
C PRO A 111 14.94 11.70 -9.08
N GLN A 112 15.77 10.66 -9.00
CA GLN A 112 15.92 9.67 -10.07
C GLN A 112 14.63 8.89 -10.30
N PHE A 113 13.96 8.48 -9.23
CA PHE A 113 12.65 7.82 -9.31
C PHE A 113 11.60 8.78 -9.86
N HIS A 114 11.61 10.02 -9.42
CA HIS A 114 10.70 11.04 -9.94
C HIS A 114 10.86 11.20 -11.44
N ARG A 115 12.10 11.34 -11.93
CA ARG A 115 12.36 11.47 -13.37
C ARG A 115 11.88 10.26 -14.15
N GLN A 116 12.05 9.07 -13.59
CA GLN A 116 11.65 7.82 -14.24
C GLN A 116 10.13 7.70 -14.37
N PHE A 117 9.37 8.13 -13.38
CA PHE A 117 7.94 7.82 -13.29
C PHE A 117 7.00 9.00 -13.49
N HIS A 118 7.46 10.26 -13.38
CA HIS A 118 6.56 11.43 -13.36
C HIS A 118 5.72 11.58 -14.62
N GLY A 119 6.15 11.03 -15.76
CA GLY A 119 5.40 11.09 -17.01
C GLY A 119 4.28 10.06 -17.15
N ILE A 120 4.15 9.15 -16.19
CA ILE A 120 3.11 8.12 -16.23
C ILE A 120 1.77 8.76 -15.88
N MET A 121 0.79 8.64 -16.78
CA MET A 121 -0.55 9.19 -16.61
C MET A 121 -1.46 8.27 -15.81
N THR A 122 -1.33 6.97 -16.00
CA THR A 122 -2.16 5.96 -15.37
C THR A 122 -1.24 4.92 -14.71
N PRO A 123 -0.86 5.14 -13.43
CA PRO A 123 0.02 4.19 -12.75
C PRO A 123 -0.69 2.87 -12.47
N GLU A 124 0.08 1.81 -12.35
CA GLU A 124 -0.46 0.51 -11.98
C GLU A 124 -0.79 0.48 -10.49
N PRO A 125 -1.88 -0.19 -10.10
CA PRO A 125 -2.18 -0.41 -8.70
C PRO A 125 -1.37 -1.56 -8.13
N HIS A 126 -1.28 -1.60 -6.80
CA HIS A 126 -0.85 -2.80 -6.09
C HIS A 126 -1.75 -3.99 -6.51
N PRO A 127 -1.19 -5.20 -6.65
CA PRO A 127 -1.97 -6.36 -7.13
C PRO A 127 -3.20 -6.73 -6.31
N LEU A 128 -3.27 -6.28 -5.05
CA LEU A 128 -4.46 -6.47 -4.21
C LEU A 128 -5.69 -5.76 -4.80
N PHE A 129 -5.50 -4.67 -5.55
CA PHE A 129 -6.59 -3.79 -5.93
C PHE A 129 -7.01 -3.99 -7.39
N ARG A 130 -8.32 -3.80 -7.60
CA ARG A 130 -8.93 -3.69 -8.93
C ARG A 130 -9.51 -2.28 -9.05
N ILE A 131 -9.05 -1.54 -10.04
CA ILE A 131 -9.45 -0.13 -10.18
C ILE A 131 -10.81 -0.02 -10.84
N VAL A 132 -11.68 0.76 -10.20
CA VAL A 132 -13.02 1.09 -10.69
C VAL A 132 -13.17 2.61 -10.75
N SER A 133 -14.14 3.09 -11.51
CA SER A 133 -14.45 4.52 -11.57
C SER A 133 -15.02 4.99 -10.24
N GLY A 134 -14.57 6.13 -9.75
CA GLY A 134 -15.09 6.71 -8.51
C GLY A 134 -14.22 7.83 -7.99
N LYS A 135 -14.74 8.52 -6.99
CA LYS A 135 -14.09 9.69 -6.38
C LYS A 135 -13.05 9.26 -5.35
N VAL A 136 -12.21 10.22 -4.92
CA VAL A 136 -11.29 10.04 -3.80
C VAL A 136 -12.10 9.57 -2.59
N ARG A 137 -11.56 8.59 -1.87
CA ARG A 137 -12.26 7.96 -0.75
C ARG A 137 -12.44 8.92 0.43
N GLU A 138 -13.54 8.74 1.16
CA GLU A 138 -13.87 9.58 2.30
C GLU A 138 -12.86 9.49 3.44
N TRP A 139 -12.23 8.33 3.60
CA TRP A 139 -11.21 8.14 4.64
C TRP A 139 -9.88 8.83 4.31
N GLU A 140 -9.68 9.29 3.08
CA GLU A 140 -8.45 9.98 2.69
C GLU A 140 -8.44 11.39 3.30
N ARG A 141 -7.31 11.76 3.88
CA ARG A 141 -7.11 13.08 4.47
C ARG A 141 -6.62 14.05 3.41
N THR A 142 -7.54 14.71 2.77
CA THR A 142 -7.23 15.76 1.80
C THR A 142 -7.18 17.12 2.51
#